data_dbb47ba687035467877aa1fc2e2d393c
#
_entry.id   dbb47ba687035467877aa1fc2e2d393c
#
_cell.length_a   1.000
_cell.length_b   1.000
_cell.length_c   1.000
_cell.angle_alpha   90.00
_cell.angle_beta   90.00
_cell.angle_gamma   90.00
#
_symmetry.space_group_name_H-M   'P 1'
#
loop_
_entity.id
_entity.type
_entity.pdbx_description
1 polymer ?
#
loop_
_entity_poly.entity_id
_entity_poly.type
_entity_poly.pdbx_seq_one_letter_code
_entity_poly.pdbx_strand_id
1 'polypeptide(L)'
;MRRKAPSIVKAYWWTGRENFGDAMVPLLINHFTSHTAQWERIGKSDVVSVGSVLEHLPPLYDGFILGAGRLYPDSVLRLYGGSQRVLALRGPLSAKAWPHDVALGDPGLLANELVGPQRRDIDLGIVPHWSDSSLSINKTWYNSRWTTKVIRPEDDPLTVIKLIGRCKKIVSSSLHGIIVADSFGIPRRFEYTPRFDKEGGLFKFEDYSAAIGAKLVVGETYHANNRNVGNRKHELWDAYRTLDKLIGSL
;
A
#
# COMPACT_ATOMS: atom_id res chain seq x y z
N MET A 1 19.96 -3.98 -30.70
CA MET A 1 19.12 -5.01 -30.04
C MET A 1 17.68 -4.52 -30.03
N ARG A 2 16.73 -5.23 -30.64
CA ARG A 2 15.29 -4.93 -30.53
C ARG A 2 14.87 -5.24 -29.09
N ARG A 3 14.40 -4.25 -28.33
CA ARG A 3 13.75 -4.50 -27.04
C ARG A 3 12.55 -5.42 -27.31
N LYS A 4 12.52 -6.56 -26.65
CA LYS A 4 11.35 -7.47 -26.67
C LYS A 4 10.15 -6.64 -26.16
N ALA A 5 8.99 -6.74 -26.81
CA ALA A 5 7.80 -6.09 -26.31
C ALA A 5 7.52 -6.58 -24.87
N PRO A 6 7.11 -5.69 -23.93
CA PRO A 6 6.80 -6.11 -22.58
C PRO A 6 5.70 -7.18 -22.60
N SER A 7 5.91 -8.27 -21.90
CA SER A 7 4.86 -9.27 -21.75
C SER A 7 3.78 -8.79 -20.79
N ILE A 8 2.55 -9.23 -21.00
CA ILE A 8 1.41 -8.89 -20.14
C ILE A 8 1.43 -9.80 -18.92
N VAL A 9 1.21 -9.21 -17.73
CA VAL A 9 0.94 -9.93 -16.49
C VAL A 9 -0.47 -9.58 -16.01
N LYS A 10 -1.28 -10.59 -15.72
CA LYS A 10 -2.62 -10.41 -15.19
C LYS A 10 -2.53 -10.09 -13.70
N ALA A 11 -2.93 -8.92 -13.31
CA ALA A 11 -2.86 -8.47 -11.93
C ALA A 11 -4.25 -8.11 -11.41
N TYR A 12 -4.51 -8.44 -10.15
CA TYR A 12 -5.73 -8.02 -9.48
C TYR A 12 -5.48 -6.76 -8.64
N TRP A 13 -6.38 -5.80 -8.76
CA TRP A 13 -6.59 -4.72 -7.81
C TRP A 13 -8.08 -4.44 -7.68
N TRP A 14 -8.47 -3.96 -6.50
CA TRP A 14 -9.88 -3.69 -6.25
C TRP A 14 -10.36 -2.50 -7.09
N THR A 15 -11.50 -2.67 -7.75
CA THR A 15 -12.09 -1.67 -8.67
C THR A 15 -13.52 -1.29 -8.26
N GLY A 16 -13.99 -1.72 -7.10
CA GLY A 16 -15.35 -1.44 -6.64
C GLY A 16 -15.62 0.05 -6.40
N ARG A 17 -14.56 0.84 -6.19
CA ARG A 17 -14.58 2.29 -6.13
C ARG A 17 -13.19 2.83 -6.46
N GLU A 18 -13.13 4.01 -7.06
CA GLU A 18 -11.86 4.71 -7.29
C GLU A 18 -11.13 4.94 -5.98
N ASN A 19 -9.89 4.48 -5.93
CA ASN A 19 -9.02 4.55 -4.77
C ASN A 19 -7.56 4.46 -5.22
N PHE A 20 -6.81 5.51 -5.01
CA PHE A 20 -5.41 5.59 -5.46
C PHE A 20 -4.54 4.46 -4.92
N GLY A 21 -4.84 3.96 -3.70
CA GLY A 21 -4.08 2.88 -3.09
C GLY A 21 -4.11 1.61 -3.93
N ASP A 22 -5.30 1.13 -4.26
CA ASP A 22 -5.45 -0.06 -5.10
C ASP A 22 -4.99 0.22 -6.54
N ALA A 23 -5.24 1.43 -7.04
CA ALA A 23 -4.82 1.86 -8.38
C ALA A 23 -3.28 2.01 -8.54
N MET A 24 -2.50 1.94 -7.47
CA MET A 24 -1.03 1.87 -7.56
C MET A 24 -0.53 0.52 -8.09
N VAL A 25 -1.30 -0.57 -8.01
CA VAL A 25 -0.85 -1.90 -8.43
C VAL A 25 -0.27 -1.92 -9.84
N PRO A 26 -1.00 -1.49 -10.89
CA PRO A 26 -0.45 -1.50 -12.24
C PRO A 26 0.76 -0.58 -12.40
N LEU A 27 0.79 0.57 -11.70
CA LEU A 27 1.90 1.50 -11.78
C LEU A 27 3.18 0.90 -11.20
N LEU A 28 3.08 0.22 -10.06
CA LEU A 28 4.20 -0.43 -9.39
C LEU A 28 4.73 -1.61 -10.23
N ILE A 29 3.85 -2.48 -10.74
CA ILE A 29 4.26 -3.59 -11.60
C ILE A 29 4.98 -3.07 -12.84
N ASN A 30 4.37 -2.10 -13.55
CA ASN A 30 4.96 -1.54 -14.76
C ASN A 30 6.30 -0.82 -14.52
N HIS A 31 6.51 -0.27 -13.31
CA HIS A 31 7.74 0.44 -12.96
C HIS A 31 8.87 -0.50 -12.53
N PHE A 32 8.54 -1.53 -11.74
CA PHE A 32 9.54 -2.40 -11.10
C PHE A 32 9.77 -3.73 -11.84
N THR A 33 9.04 -4.01 -12.90
CA THR A 33 9.21 -5.21 -13.72
C THR A 33 9.32 -4.86 -15.21
N SER A 34 9.70 -5.81 -16.02
CA SER A 34 9.70 -5.68 -17.49
C SER A 34 8.33 -5.98 -18.13
N HIS A 35 7.30 -6.15 -17.30
CA HIS A 35 5.95 -6.54 -17.71
C HIS A 35 4.98 -5.35 -17.69
N THR A 36 3.87 -5.51 -18.40
CA THR A 36 2.74 -4.58 -18.36
C THR A 36 1.58 -5.23 -17.62
N ALA A 37 1.12 -4.61 -16.53
CA ALA A 37 -0.02 -5.10 -15.76
C ALA A 37 -1.32 -4.92 -16.52
N GLN A 38 -2.13 -5.96 -16.60
CA GLN A 38 -3.50 -5.95 -17.08
C GLN A 38 -4.43 -6.43 -15.98
N TRP A 39 -5.54 -5.73 -15.76
CA TRP A 39 -6.51 -6.13 -14.75
C TRP A 39 -7.13 -7.50 -15.06
N GLU A 40 -7.24 -8.32 -14.04
CA GLU A 40 -7.94 -9.60 -14.08
C GLU A 40 -8.65 -9.86 -12.74
N ARG A 41 -9.66 -10.70 -12.75
CA ARG A 41 -10.34 -11.15 -11.52
C ARG A 41 -9.37 -11.89 -10.62
N ILE A 42 -9.52 -11.72 -9.30
CA ILE A 42 -8.59 -12.24 -8.30
C ILE A 42 -8.28 -13.75 -8.49
N GLY A 43 -9.26 -14.57 -8.79
CA GLY A 43 -9.09 -16.01 -8.96
C GLY A 43 -8.43 -16.45 -10.28
N LYS A 44 -8.16 -15.49 -11.20
CA LYS A 44 -7.51 -15.73 -12.50
C LYS A 44 -6.29 -14.84 -12.72
N SER A 45 -5.93 -14.07 -11.71
CA SER A 45 -4.77 -13.18 -11.77
C SER A 45 -3.49 -13.94 -11.51
N ASP A 46 -2.41 -13.55 -12.19
CA ASP A 46 -1.06 -14.05 -11.96
C ASP A 46 -0.46 -13.40 -10.69
N VAL A 47 -0.92 -12.19 -10.33
CA VAL A 47 -0.37 -11.41 -9.22
C VAL A 47 -1.48 -10.72 -8.44
N VAL A 48 -1.39 -10.81 -7.11
CA VAL A 48 -2.13 -10.00 -6.14
C VAL A 48 -1.13 -9.19 -5.31
N SER A 49 -1.34 -7.88 -5.24
CA SER A 49 -0.38 -6.99 -4.59
C SER A 49 -1.07 -6.09 -3.55
N VAL A 50 -0.92 -4.79 -3.61
CA VAL A 50 -1.44 -3.80 -2.66
C VAL A 50 -2.87 -4.08 -2.20
N GLY A 51 -3.15 -3.81 -0.93
CA GLY A 51 -4.50 -3.82 -0.38
C GLY A 51 -4.79 -4.96 0.61
N SER A 52 -5.95 -4.87 1.26
CA SER A 52 -6.43 -5.87 2.22
C SER A 52 -7.34 -6.87 1.49
N VAL A 53 -6.76 -7.74 0.69
CA VAL A 53 -7.46 -8.58 -0.30
C VAL A 53 -7.26 -10.08 -0.11
N LEU A 54 -6.45 -10.50 0.88
CA LEU A 54 -6.13 -11.91 1.07
C LEU A 54 -7.33 -12.79 1.39
N GLU A 55 -8.37 -12.24 2.01
CA GLU A 55 -9.62 -12.96 2.30
C GLU A 55 -10.44 -13.29 1.03
N HIS A 56 -10.18 -12.58 -0.06
CA HIS A 56 -10.87 -12.79 -1.34
C HIS A 56 -10.19 -13.80 -2.24
N LEU A 57 -9.02 -14.32 -1.83
CA LEU A 57 -8.32 -15.36 -2.58
C LEU A 57 -9.13 -16.66 -2.57
N PRO A 58 -9.35 -17.28 -3.74
CA PRO A 58 -9.99 -18.58 -3.78
C PRO A 58 -9.09 -19.65 -3.14
N PRO A 59 -9.68 -20.76 -2.65
CA PRO A 59 -8.89 -21.93 -2.32
C PRO A 59 -8.03 -22.33 -3.53
N LEU A 60 -6.79 -22.73 -3.31
CA LEU A 60 -5.86 -23.13 -4.36
C LEU A 60 -5.45 -21.99 -5.32
N TYR A 61 -5.50 -20.72 -4.86
CA TYR A 61 -4.88 -19.64 -5.63
C TYR A 61 -3.39 -19.96 -5.86
N ASP A 62 -2.98 -19.94 -7.12
CA ASP A 62 -1.64 -20.32 -7.55
C ASP A 62 -0.82 -19.16 -8.12
N GLY A 63 -1.36 -17.95 -8.12
CA GLY A 63 -0.65 -16.73 -8.48
C GLY A 63 0.32 -16.25 -7.40
N PHE A 64 1.05 -15.19 -7.72
CA PHE A 64 1.99 -14.54 -6.80
C PHE A 64 1.30 -13.58 -5.86
N ILE A 65 1.75 -13.54 -4.61
CA ILE A 65 1.30 -12.56 -3.60
C ILE A 65 2.50 -11.69 -3.25
N LEU A 66 2.37 -10.36 -3.47
CA LEU A 66 3.43 -9.40 -3.24
C LEU A 66 2.90 -8.21 -2.42
N GLY A 67 3.00 -8.28 -1.10
CA GLY A 67 2.71 -7.20 -0.17
C GLY A 67 1.23 -7.00 0.18
N ALA A 68 0.31 -7.83 -0.32
CA ALA A 68 -1.08 -7.83 0.12
C ALA A 68 -1.21 -8.20 1.60
N GLY A 69 -2.27 -7.74 2.25
CA GLY A 69 -2.54 -8.02 3.65
C GLY A 69 -3.96 -8.52 3.90
N ARG A 70 -4.20 -8.90 5.14
CA ARG A 70 -5.52 -9.28 5.65
C ARG A 70 -6.32 -8.04 6.04
N LEU A 71 -7.65 -8.16 5.99
CA LEU A 71 -8.57 -7.13 6.46
C LEU A 71 -8.99 -7.37 7.91
N TYR A 72 -9.20 -8.63 8.29
CA TYR A 72 -9.71 -9.03 9.60
C TYR A 72 -8.70 -9.85 10.40
N PRO A 73 -8.61 -9.68 11.74
CA PRO A 73 -7.68 -10.42 12.58
C PRO A 73 -7.95 -11.93 12.60
N ASP A 74 -9.21 -12.32 12.50
CA ASP A 74 -9.65 -13.72 12.65
C ASP A 74 -9.89 -14.43 11.30
N SER A 75 -9.55 -13.77 10.17
CA SER A 75 -9.72 -14.39 8.87
C SER A 75 -8.80 -15.59 8.70
N VAL A 76 -9.36 -16.71 8.24
CA VAL A 76 -8.61 -17.90 7.92
C VAL A 76 -8.08 -17.76 6.49
N LEU A 77 -6.75 -17.61 6.36
CA LEU A 77 -6.12 -17.64 5.04
C LEU A 77 -6.04 -19.10 4.58
N ARG A 78 -6.74 -19.40 3.51
CA ARG A 78 -6.65 -20.70 2.84
C ARG A 78 -5.62 -20.64 1.70
N LEU A 79 -4.40 -20.26 2.03
CA LEU A 79 -3.31 -20.24 1.06
C LEU A 79 -2.76 -21.67 0.91
N TYR A 80 -3.38 -22.44 0.04
CA TYR A 80 -2.93 -23.79 -0.30
C TYR A 80 -1.93 -23.83 -1.47
N GLY A 81 -1.58 -22.67 -2.03
CA GLY A 81 -0.53 -22.55 -3.02
C GLY A 81 0.85 -22.82 -2.40
N GLY A 82 1.79 -23.31 -3.18
CA GLY A 82 3.14 -23.57 -2.70
C GLY A 82 3.80 -22.31 -2.12
N SER A 83 4.63 -22.49 -1.10
CA SER A 83 5.36 -21.40 -0.40
C SER A 83 6.13 -20.46 -1.35
N GLN A 84 6.49 -20.95 -2.52
CA GLN A 84 7.26 -20.22 -3.54
C GLN A 84 6.49 -19.05 -4.18
N ARG A 85 5.17 -18.98 -4.01
CA ARG A 85 4.34 -17.93 -4.65
C ARG A 85 4.04 -16.73 -3.75
N VAL A 86 4.39 -16.78 -2.47
CA VAL A 86 4.29 -15.63 -1.57
C VAL A 86 5.65 -14.93 -1.50
N LEU A 87 5.76 -13.79 -2.15
CA LEU A 87 7.00 -13.02 -2.25
C LEU A 87 7.11 -11.98 -1.14
N ALA A 88 5.98 -11.39 -0.73
CA ALA A 88 5.90 -10.46 0.39
C ALA A 88 4.48 -10.44 0.96
N LEU A 89 4.35 -10.10 2.25
CA LEU A 89 3.08 -9.79 2.92
C LEU A 89 3.16 -8.41 3.57
N ARG A 90 2.03 -7.71 3.70
CA ARG A 90 1.98 -6.34 4.21
C ARG A 90 2.65 -6.18 5.57
N GLY A 91 2.43 -7.13 6.46
CA GLY A 91 3.01 -7.06 7.79
C GLY A 91 2.96 -8.38 8.55
N PRO A 92 3.56 -8.41 9.76
CA PRO A 92 3.72 -9.64 10.54
C PRO A 92 2.39 -10.23 11.02
N LEU A 93 1.33 -9.41 11.16
CA LEU A 93 0.01 -9.94 11.55
C LEU A 93 -0.66 -10.68 10.40
N SER A 94 -0.49 -10.21 9.17
CA SER A 94 -0.88 -10.95 7.97
C SER A 94 -0.04 -12.21 7.79
N ALA A 95 1.25 -12.16 8.12
CA ALA A 95 2.17 -13.27 7.98
C ALA A 95 1.99 -14.38 9.03
N LYS A 96 1.30 -14.13 10.15
CA LYS A 96 1.06 -15.15 11.18
C LYS A 96 0.39 -16.43 10.65
N ALA A 97 -0.41 -16.31 9.59
CA ALA A 97 -1.06 -17.45 8.95
C ALA A 97 -0.19 -18.12 7.89
N TRP A 98 1.03 -17.63 7.68
CA TRP A 98 1.98 -18.14 6.70
C TRP A 98 3.11 -18.89 7.41
N PRO A 99 3.40 -20.16 7.05
CA PRO A 99 4.32 -21.00 7.81
C PRO A 99 5.81 -20.76 7.48
N HIS A 100 6.13 -19.84 6.59
CA HIS A 100 7.49 -19.61 6.11
C HIS A 100 7.88 -18.13 6.32
N ASP A 101 9.20 -17.90 6.43
CA ASP A 101 9.74 -16.56 6.39
C ASP A 101 9.44 -15.90 5.05
N VAL A 102 8.98 -14.66 5.10
CA VAL A 102 8.57 -13.89 3.92
C VAL A 102 8.95 -12.42 4.13
N ALA A 103 9.27 -11.74 3.03
CA ALA A 103 9.47 -10.30 3.07
C ALA A 103 8.22 -9.59 3.58
N LEU A 104 8.42 -8.51 4.35
CA LEU A 104 7.33 -7.73 4.91
C LEU A 104 7.32 -6.31 4.32
N GLY A 105 6.15 -5.81 4.02
CA GLY A 105 5.93 -4.44 3.58
C GLY A 105 4.77 -4.33 2.60
N ASP A 106 4.15 -3.17 2.61
CA ASP A 106 3.17 -2.79 1.58
C ASP A 106 3.92 -2.14 0.41
N PRO A 107 3.68 -2.57 -0.85
CA PRO A 107 4.35 -1.98 -2.01
C PRO A 107 4.15 -0.48 -2.19
N GLY A 108 3.11 0.10 -1.60
CA GLY A 108 2.93 1.56 -1.52
C GLY A 108 4.11 2.30 -0.87
N LEU A 109 4.97 1.61 -0.12
CA LEU A 109 6.24 2.16 0.36
C LEU A 109 7.21 2.56 -0.76
N LEU A 110 7.03 2.04 -1.96
CA LEU A 110 7.81 2.38 -3.14
C LEU A 110 7.18 3.51 -3.98
N ALA A 111 6.04 4.08 -3.55
CA ALA A 111 5.30 5.08 -4.32
C ALA A 111 6.12 6.34 -4.65
N ASN A 112 7.05 6.73 -3.77
CA ASN A 112 7.92 7.87 -4.04
C ASN A 112 8.80 7.67 -5.29
N GLU A 113 9.13 6.44 -5.66
CA GLU A 113 9.96 6.14 -6.82
C GLU A 113 9.20 6.33 -8.13
N LEU A 114 7.87 6.20 -8.11
CA LEU A 114 7.02 6.46 -9.28
C LEU A 114 7.04 7.92 -9.74
N VAL A 115 7.35 8.86 -8.84
CA VAL A 115 7.25 10.29 -9.12
C VAL A 115 8.53 11.07 -8.79
N GLY A 116 9.50 10.43 -8.13
CA GLY A 116 10.75 11.06 -7.69
C GLY A 116 10.57 12.10 -6.56
N PRO A 117 11.64 12.82 -6.23
CA PRO A 117 11.62 13.83 -5.17
C PRO A 117 10.62 14.96 -5.45
N GLN A 118 9.90 15.42 -4.42
CA GLN A 118 8.92 16.48 -4.51
C GLN A 118 9.32 17.69 -3.63
N ARG A 119 9.03 18.91 -4.09
CA ARG A 119 9.20 20.12 -3.29
C ARG A 119 8.17 20.18 -2.17
N ARG A 120 8.59 20.45 -0.92
CA ARG A 120 7.74 20.55 0.27
C ARG A 120 7.13 21.97 0.38
N ASP A 121 6.08 22.26 -0.37
CA ASP A 121 5.44 23.57 -0.43
C ASP A 121 4.00 23.60 0.15
N ILE A 122 3.49 22.45 0.61
CA ILE A 122 2.21 22.31 1.32
C ILE A 122 2.50 22.01 2.80
N ASP A 123 1.99 22.83 3.72
CA ASP A 123 2.28 22.64 5.15
C ASP A 123 1.54 21.43 5.72
N LEU A 124 0.28 21.22 5.31
CA LEU A 124 -0.56 20.12 5.78
C LEU A 124 -1.36 19.48 4.65
N GLY A 125 -1.16 18.19 4.41
CA GLY A 125 -2.04 17.36 3.59
C GLY A 125 -3.01 16.56 4.44
N ILE A 126 -4.28 16.53 4.03
CA ILE A 126 -5.32 15.72 4.66
C ILE A 126 -5.77 14.68 3.64
N VAL A 127 -5.55 13.39 3.95
CA VAL A 127 -5.91 12.27 3.07
C VAL A 127 -6.99 11.44 3.74
N PRO A 128 -8.28 11.70 3.46
CA PRO A 128 -9.37 10.90 4.02
C PRO A 128 -9.39 9.49 3.45
N HIS A 129 -10.05 8.57 4.12
CA HIS A 129 -10.44 7.30 3.51
C HIS A 129 -11.53 7.58 2.46
N TRP A 130 -11.52 6.86 1.33
CA TRP A 130 -12.48 7.07 0.23
C TRP A 130 -13.96 7.07 0.66
N SER A 131 -14.24 6.44 1.74
CA SER A 131 -15.58 6.31 2.29
C SER A 131 -15.87 7.28 3.42
N ASP A 132 -14.91 8.11 3.77
CA ASP A 132 -14.98 9.08 4.85
C ASP A 132 -15.10 10.48 4.28
N SER A 133 -16.29 10.80 3.74
CA SER A 133 -16.61 12.14 3.25
C SER A 133 -16.65 13.20 4.37
N SER A 134 -16.60 12.74 5.62
CA SER A 134 -16.73 13.58 6.82
C SER A 134 -15.42 13.82 7.55
N LEU A 135 -14.26 13.52 6.98
CA LEU A 135 -13.01 14.02 7.54
C LEU A 135 -13.04 15.55 7.40
N SER A 136 -14.01 16.11 8.13
CA SER A 136 -14.08 17.54 8.39
C SER A 136 -12.72 17.92 8.94
N ILE A 137 -12.08 18.88 8.31
CA ILE A 137 -10.88 19.53 8.81
C ILE A 137 -11.15 19.82 10.28
N ASN A 138 -10.67 18.95 11.16
CA ASN A 138 -10.80 19.19 12.58
C ASN A 138 -10.09 20.51 12.83
N LYS A 139 -10.84 21.52 13.30
CA LYS A 139 -10.31 22.88 13.50
C LYS A 139 -9.06 22.91 14.37
N THR A 140 -8.81 21.84 15.16
CA THR A 140 -7.59 21.70 15.97
C THR A 140 -6.31 21.51 15.15
N TRP A 141 -6.41 21.08 13.89
CA TRP A 141 -5.24 20.91 12.99
C TRP A 141 -5.02 22.11 12.09
N TYR A 142 -6.03 22.95 11.99
CA TYR A 142 -6.01 24.10 11.11
C TYR A 142 -5.26 25.26 11.77
N ASN A 143 -4.19 25.65 11.15
CA ASN A 143 -3.55 26.93 11.41
C ASN A 143 -3.83 27.85 10.21
N SER A 144 -4.45 29.00 10.41
CA SER A 144 -4.81 29.93 9.33
C SER A 144 -3.61 30.43 8.51
N ARG A 145 -2.39 30.22 9.04
CA ARG A 145 -1.13 30.56 8.34
C ARG A 145 -0.58 29.40 7.51
N TRP A 146 -1.17 28.21 7.59
CA TRP A 146 -0.69 27.02 6.86
C TRP A 146 -1.39 26.87 5.51
N THR A 147 -0.60 26.51 4.50
CA THR A 147 -1.15 25.97 3.24
C THR A 147 -1.66 24.57 3.51
N THR A 148 -2.99 24.42 3.58
CA THR A 148 -3.65 23.13 3.81
C THR A 148 -4.29 22.62 2.53
N LYS A 149 -4.10 21.34 2.23
CA LYS A 149 -4.68 20.69 1.05
C LYS A 149 -5.41 19.40 1.45
N VAL A 150 -6.69 19.29 1.12
CA VAL A 150 -7.41 18.01 1.13
C VAL A 150 -7.06 17.28 -0.16
N ILE A 151 -6.54 16.08 -0.02
CA ILE A 151 -6.08 15.21 -1.12
C ILE A 151 -7.08 14.08 -1.24
N ARG A 152 -7.81 14.06 -2.32
CA ARG A 152 -8.91 13.12 -2.53
C ARG A 152 -8.36 11.76 -2.95
N PRO A 153 -8.71 10.68 -2.26
CA PRO A 153 -8.20 9.33 -2.59
C PRO A 153 -8.77 8.77 -3.90
N GLU A 154 -9.81 9.38 -4.45
CA GLU A 154 -10.44 9.02 -5.72
C GLU A 154 -9.73 9.64 -6.94
N ASP A 155 -8.84 10.61 -6.72
CA ASP A 155 -8.11 11.25 -7.81
C ASP A 155 -7.05 10.29 -8.41
N ASP A 156 -6.53 10.65 -9.59
CA ASP A 156 -5.47 9.90 -10.27
C ASP A 156 -4.31 9.57 -9.32
N PRO A 157 -3.86 8.31 -9.25
CA PRO A 157 -2.90 7.87 -8.23
C PRO A 157 -1.55 8.61 -8.31
N LEU A 158 -1.03 8.92 -9.50
CA LEU A 158 0.22 9.68 -9.60
C LEU A 158 0.05 11.12 -9.10
N THR A 159 -1.12 11.70 -9.32
CA THR A 159 -1.47 13.04 -8.80
C THR A 159 -1.55 13.01 -7.27
N VAL A 160 -2.22 12.01 -6.67
CA VAL A 160 -2.31 11.85 -5.22
C VAL A 160 -0.93 11.66 -4.61
N ILE A 161 -0.10 10.77 -5.17
CA ILE A 161 1.27 10.51 -4.69
C ILE A 161 2.12 11.80 -4.74
N LYS A 162 2.08 12.57 -5.84
CA LYS A 162 2.78 13.85 -5.96
C LYS A 162 2.31 14.86 -4.91
N LEU A 163 1.00 14.97 -4.70
CA LEU A 163 0.43 15.89 -3.70
C LEU A 163 0.86 15.51 -2.28
N ILE A 164 0.80 14.23 -1.91
CA ILE A 164 1.33 13.74 -0.64
C ILE A 164 2.81 14.09 -0.55
N GLY A 165 3.60 13.79 -1.58
CA GLY A 165 5.01 14.08 -1.66
C GLY A 165 5.36 15.55 -1.44
N ARG A 166 4.46 16.49 -1.76
CA ARG A 166 4.62 17.95 -1.56
C ARG A 166 4.30 18.42 -0.15
N CYS A 167 3.71 17.58 0.70
CA CYS A 167 3.32 17.98 2.05
C CYS A 167 4.48 17.90 3.04
N LYS A 168 4.54 18.84 3.99
CA LYS A 168 5.45 18.78 5.14
C LYS A 168 4.95 17.84 6.23
N LYS A 169 3.62 17.69 6.35
CA LYS A 169 2.93 16.79 7.28
C LYS A 169 1.70 16.19 6.60
N ILE A 170 1.32 14.98 7.00
CA ILE A 170 0.09 14.32 6.56
C ILE A 170 -0.77 13.98 7.77
N VAL A 171 -2.07 14.21 7.63
CA VAL A 171 -3.12 13.64 8.50
C VAL A 171 -3.97 12.74 7.63
N SER A 172 -4.19 11.50 8.06
CA SER A 172 -4.91 10.54 7.23
C SER A 172 -5.72 9.53 8.03
N SER A 173 -6.92 9.24 7.56
CA SER A 173 -7.70 8.04 7.91
C SER A 173 -7.57 6.92 6.86
N SER A 174 -6.82 7.17 5.78
CA SER A 174 -6.51 6.16 4.76
C SER A 174 -5.20 5.44 5.08
N LEU A 175 -5.19 4.11 5.00
CA LEU A 175 -3.97 3.33 5.16
C LEU A 175 -2.90 3.75 4.13
N HIS A 176 -3.27 3.85 2.85
CA HIS A 176 -2.33 4.24 1.80
C HIS A 176 -1.90 5.71 1.91
N GLY A 177 -2.71 6.59 2.50
CA GLY A 177 -2.27 7.94 2.85
C GLY A 177 -1.11 7.93 3.84
N ILE A 178 -1.13 7.02 4.82
CA ILE A 178 -0.05 6.79 5.78
C ILE A 178 1.18 6.17 5.10
N ILE A 179 0.99 5.10 4.33
CA ILE A 179 2.07 4.35 3.67
C ILE A 179 2.84 5.26 2.71
N VAL A 180 2.13 6.02 1.88
CA VAL A 180 2.77 6.95 0.93
C VAL A 180 3.47 8.09 1.65
N ALA A 181 2.94 8.60 2.77
CA ALA A 181 3.66 9.56 3.60
C ALA A 181 4.99 8.97 4.11
N ASP A 182 4.96 7.74 4.64
CA ASP A 182 6.17 7.04 5.09
C ASP A 182 7.15 6.77 3.93
N SER A 183 6.66 6.54 2.71
CA SER A 183 7.51 6.36 1.51
C SER A 183 8.40 7.57 1.21
N PHE A 184 7.89 8.77 1.53
CA PHE A 184 8.60 10.04 1.38
C PHE A 184 9.30 10.49 2.66
N GLY A 185 9.22 9.75 3.77
CA GLY A 185 9.74 10.19 5.08
C GLY A 185 9.00 11.41 5.64
N ILE A 186 7.70 11.54 5.36
CA ILE A 186 6.88 12.66 5.84
C ILE A 186 6.27 12.30 7.19
N PRO A 187 6.37 13.21 8.20
CA PRO A 187 5.62 13.07 9.45
C PRO A 187 4.13 12.87 9.16
N ARG A 188 3.55 11.86 9.78
CA ARG A 188 2.14 11.56 9.54
C ARG A 188 1.39 11.35 10.85
N ARG A 189 0.10 11.64 10.85
CA ARG A 189 -0.83 11.41 11.94
C ARG A 189 -1.97 10.54 11.43
N PHE A 190 -2.22 9.45 12.13
CA PHE A 190 -3.37 8.60 11.86
C PHE A 190 -4.58 9.11 12.63
N GLU A 191 -5.70 9.27 11.94
CA GLU A 191 -6.97 9.61 12.54
C GLU A 191 -7.94 8.44 12.42
N TYR A 192 -8.46 8.05 13.57
CA TYR A 192 -9.49 7.04 13.67
C TYR A 192 -10.85 7.64 13.30
N THR A 193 -11.64 6.86 12.59
CA THR A 193 -13.05 7.16 12.36
C THR A 193 -13.91 5.98 12.80
N PRO A 194 -15.12 6.20 13.41
CA PRO A 194 -15.97 5.14 13.95
C PRO A 194 -16.39 4.07 12.94
N ARG A 195 -16.20 4.37 11.68
CA ARG A 195 -16.44 3.44 10.58
C ARG A 195 -15.52 2.20 10.62
N PHE A 196 -14.30 2.34 11.09
CA PHE A 196 -13.37 1.21 11.19
C PHE A 196 -13.90 0.09 12.08
N ASP A 197 -14.82 0.37 13.02
CA ASP A 197 -15.46 -0.66 13.84
C ASP A 197 -16.18 -1.73 13.01
N LYS A 198 -16.61 -1.39 11.80
CA LYS A 198 -17.31 -2.27 10.87
C LYS A 198 -16.43 -2.92 9.80
N GLU A 199 -15.20 -2.43 9.63
CA GLU A 199 -14.31 -2.79 8.51
C GLU A 199 -12.97 -3.37 8.99
N GLY A 200 -13.00 -4.33 9.91
CA GLY A 200 -11.78 -4.97 10.43
C GLY A 200 -10.98 -4.12 11.41
N GLY A 201 -11.52 -3.01 11.87
CA GLY A 201 -10.93 -2.17 12.89
C GLY A 201 -9.59 -1.57 12.49
N LEU A 202 -8.67 -1.57 13.44
CA LEU A 202 -7.31 -1.05 13.28
C LEU A 202 -6.34 -2.08 12.71
N PHE A 203 -6.77 -3.33 12.52
CA PHE A 203 -5.88 -4.45 12.17
C PHE A 203 -4.94 -4.16 10.99
N LYS A 204 -5.45 -3.60 9.90
CA LYS A 204 -4.63 -3.28 8.71
C LYS A 204 -3.56 -2.21 8.99
N PHE A 205 -3.85 -1.27 9.89
CA PHE A 205 -2.92 -0.22 10.30
C PHE A 205 -1.87 -0.75 11.27
N GLU A 206 -2.28 -1.62 12.21
CA GLU A 206 -1.38 -2.29 13.16
C GLU A 206 -0.42 -3.23 12.42
N ASP A 207 -0.94 -4.00 11.46
CA ASP A 207 -0.16 -4.89 10.61
C ASP A 207 0.94 -4.15 9.84
N TYR A 208 0.58 -3.06 9.17
CA TYR A 208 1.55 -2.23 8.47
C TYR A 208 2.54 -1.54 9.42
N SER A 209 2.04 -0.97 10.53
CA SER A 209 2.92 -0.29 11.49
C SER A 209 3.96 -1.25 12.07
N ALA A 210 3.55 -2.48 12.40
CA ALA A 210 4.46 -3.51 12.89
C ALA A 210 5.53 -3.90 11.84
N ALA A 211 5.20 -3.90 10.54
CA ALA A 211 6.17 -4.18 9.48
C ALA A 211 7.32 -3.19 9.46
N ILE A 212 7.04 -1.90 9.72
CA ILE A 212 8.07 -0.84 9.78
C ILE A 212 8.65 -0.64 11.19
N GLY A 213 8.38 -1.57 12.12
CA GLY A 213 8.87 -1.49 13.50
C GLY A 213 8.27 -0.32 14.29
N ALA A 214 7.05 0.10 13.95
CA ALA A 214 6.33 1.16 14.61
C ALA A 214 5.16 0.59 15.44
N LYS A 215 4.77 1.35 16.46
CA LYS A 215 3.48 1.15 17.14
C LYS A 215 2.45 2.09 16.50
N LEU A 216 1.26 1.57 16.23
CA LEU A 216 0.15 2.42 15.81
C LEU A 216 -0.26 3.33 16.97
N VAL A 217 -0.26 4.65 16.72
CA VAL A 217 -0.74 5.66 17.66
C VAL A 217 -1.79 6.49 16.94
N VAL A 218 -2.98 6.54 17.54
CA VAL A 218 -4.10 7.34 17.02
C VAL A 218 -3.99 8.77 17.54
N GLY A 219 -4.18 9.73 16.66
CA GLY A 219 -4.26 11.14 17.06
C GLY A 219 -2.92 11.81 17.38
N GLU A 220 -1.79 11.13 17.19
CA GLU A 220 -0.46 11.69 17.41
C GLU A 220 0.36 11.73 16.12
N THR A 221 1.26 12.71 16.05
CA THR A 221 2.19 12.80 14.92
C THR A 221 3.33 11.79 15.13
N TYR A 222 3.53 10.95 14.15
CA TYR A 222 4.57 9.93 14.12
C TYR A 222 5.56 10.18 12.98
N HIS A 223 6.83 9.91 13.25
CA HIS A 223 7.89 9.90 12.26
C HIS A 223 8.37 8.45 12.08
N ALA A 224 8.19 7.90 10.89
CA ALA A 224 8.67 6.56 10.61
C ALA A 224 10.21 6.53 10.71
N ASN A 225 10.73 5.41 11.24
CA ASN A 225 12.16 5.20 11.26
C ASN A 225 12.66 4.93 9.84
N ASN A 226 13.43 5.87 9.29
CA ASN A 226 13.92 5.81 7.91
C ASN A 226 14.72 4.53 7.61
N ARG A 227 15.45 3.98 8.61
CA ARG A 227 16.20 2.74 8.45
C ARG A 227 15.24 1.55 8.27
N ASN A 228 14.21 1.46 9.10
CA ASN A 228 13.22 0.38 9.00
C ASN A 228 12.44 0.46 7.69
N VAL A 229 11.98 1.66 7.31
CA VAL A 229 11.33 1.89 6.01
C VAL A 229 12.25 1.52 4.86
N GLY A 230 13.53 1.92 4.93
CA GLY A 230 14.54 1.58 3.93
C GLY A 230 14.74 0.07 3.78
N ASN A 231 14.81 -0.67 4.90
CA ASN A 231 14.90 -2.12 4.87
C ASN A 231 13.68 -2.77 4.18
N ARG A 232 12.46 -2.32 4.51
CA ARG A 232 11.24 -2.84 3.87
C ARG A 232 11.20 -2.53 2.37
N LYS A 233 11.62 -1.33 1.97
CA LYS A 233 11.74 -0.98 0.55
C LYS A 233 12.70 -1.92 -0.18
N HIS A 234 13.85 -2.22 0.42
CA HIS A 234 14.83 -3.12 -0.17
C HIS A 234 14.25 -4.53 -0.35
N GLU A 235 13.58 -5.07 0.66
CA GLU A 235 12.90 -6.36 0.58
C GLU A 235 11.82 -6.38 -0.52
N LEU A 236 11.03 -5.32 -0.64
CA LEU A 236 10.02 -5.19 -1.69
C LEU A 236 10.66 -5.09 -3.10
N TRP A 237 11.76 -4.36 -3.23
CA TRP A 237 12.54 -4.31 -4.47
C TRP A 237 12.99 -5.70 -4.91
N ASP A 238 13.52 -6.49 -3.99
CA ASP A 238 13.96 -7.86 -4.28
C ASP A 238 12.77 -8.77 -4.62
N ALA A 239 11.62 -8.56 -3.98
CA ALA A 239 10.38 -9.26 -4.30
C ALA A 239 9.90 -8.95 -5.74
N TYR A 240 9.94 -7.68 -6.17
CA TYR A 240 9.63 -7.30 -7.56
C TYR A 240 10.62 -7.89 -8.57
N ARG A 241 11.93 -7.90 -8.27
CA ARG A 241 12.94 -8.54 -9.13
C ARG A 241 12.70 -10.05 -9.26
N THR A 242 12.29 -10.69 -8.17
CA THR A 242 11.95 -12.10 -8.16
C THR A 242 10.70 -12.35 -8.99
N LEU A 243 9.66 -11.53 -8.84
CA LEU A 243 8.45 -11.57 -9.65
C LEU A 243 8.77 -11.47 -11.15
N ASP A 244 9.58 -10.47 -11.53
CA ASP A 244 9.99 -10.22 -12.92
C ASP A 244 10.64 -11.46 -13.56
N LYS A 245 11.55 -12.11 -12.83
CA LYS A 245 12.21 -13.34 -13.28
C LYS A 245 11.24 -14.51 -13.41
N LEU A 246 10.37 -14.71 -12.43
CA LEU A 246 9.45 -15.85 -12.38
C LEU A 246 8.36 -15.76 -13.44
N ILE A 247 7.81 -14.57 -13.69
CA ILE A 247 6.84 -14.36 -14.78
C ILE A 247 7.50 -14.53 -16.15
N GLY A 248 8.73 -14.07 -16.32
CA GLY A 248 9.48 -14.23 -17.57
C GLY A 248 9.83 -15.68 -17.92
N SER A 249 9.64 -16.61 -16.96
CA SER A 249 9.89 -18.05 -17.12
C SER A 249 8.61 -18.89 -17.30
N LEU A 250 7.41 -18.29 -17.17
CA LEU A 250 6.11 -18.90 -17.46
C LEU A 250 5.77 -18.75 -18.95
#